data_aef8d230b6ed466ed5f5d0bfa17228b1
#
_entry.id   aef8d230b6ed466ed5f5d0bfa17228b1
#
_cell.length_a   1.000
_cell.length_b   1.000
_cell.length_c   1.000
_cell.angle_alpha   90.00
_cell.angle_beta   90.00
_cell.angle_gamma   90.00
#
_symmetry.space_group_name_H-M   'P 1'
#
loop_
_entity.id
_entity.type
_entity.pdbx_description
1 polymer ?
#
loop_
_entity_poly.entity_id
_entity_poly.type
_entity_poly.pdbx_seq_one_letter_code
_entity_poly.pdbx_strand_id
1 'polypeptide(L)'
;VPVIGIFAVLLLTPTLSVGFMTACRLAIQKERIRPSVYVIALQSTPLIRKRILQLGLVYAALILALSFILSLLVDFELLIPLMTNEKPITSEAINQIYLILFFGGILYVPVAMLMWFSPVLVAWADMSIAQALFSSAVACWTNRGAFFLYLAIWGGILIAIPLTIGSIFDALDLGQAASFIIAPISMAGLTVMHCSFFATWKACFAEKEAATLIA
;
A
#
# COMPACT_ATOMS: atom_id res chain seq x y z
N VAL A 1 -19.83 -1.45 13.77
CA VAL A 1 -18.66 -0.59 14.10
C VAL A 1 -17.40 -0.97 13.25
N PRO A 2 -16.99 -2.25 13.03
CA PRO A 2 -15.78 -2.54 12.26
C PRO A 2 -15.86 -2.07 10.79
N VAL A 3 -17.02 -2.14 10.16
CA VAL A 3 -17.23 -1.74 8.76
C VAL A 3 -16.95 -0.25 8.54
N ILE A 4 -17.42 0.62 9.46
CA ILE A 4 -17.18 2.06 9.39
C ILE A 4 -15.69 2.37 9.51
N GLY A 5 -14.98 1.65 10.39
CA GLY A 5 -13.53 1.81 10.56
C GLY A 5 -12.75 1.44 9.29
N ILE A 6 -13.08 0.32 8.67
CA ILE A 6 -12.46 -0.13 7.40
C ILE A 6 -12.70 0.91 6.31
N PHE A 7 -13.94 1.37 6.14
CA PHE A 7 -14.27 2.38 5.14
C PHE A 7 -13.52 3.70 5.38
N ALA A 8 -13.41 4.15 6.63
CA ALA A 8 -12.66 5.34 6.99
C ALA A 8 -11.16 5.20 6.65
N VAL A 9 -10.57 4.04 6.93
CA VAL A 9 -9.17 3.76 6.58
C VAL A 9 -8.97 3.80 5.06
N LEU A 10 -9.84 3.14 4.28
CA LEU A 10 -9.77 3.15 2.82
C LEU A 10 -9.89 4.58 2.26
N LEU A 11 -10.81 5.37 2.81
CA LEU A 11 -11.02 6.77 2.41
C LEU A 11 -9.78 7.63 2.68
N LEU A 12 -9.11 7.41 3.81
CA LEU A 12 -7.94 8.20 4.23
C LEU A 12 -6.62 7.68 3.66
N THR A 13 -6.57 6.48 3.08
CA THR A 13 -5.35 5.90 2.50
C THR A 13 -4.63 6.85 1.53
N PRO A 14 -5.28 7.53 0.55
CA PRO A 14 -4.60 8.48 -0.33
C PRO A 14 -4.02 9.68 0.42
N THR A 15 -4.71 10.17 1.46
CA THR A 15 -4.22 11.25 2.32
C THR A 15 -2.93 10.84 3.04
N LEU A 16 -2.93 9.66 3.64
CA LEU A 16 -1.76 9.10 4.33
C LEU A 16 -0.59 8.86 3.38
N SER A 17 -0.86 8.39 2.16
CA SER A 17 0.17 8.22 1.12
C SER A 17 0.88 9.53 0.81
N VAL A 18 0.15 10.63 0.62
CA VAL A 18 0.74 11.98 0.42
C VAL A 18 1.55 12.39 1.65
N GLY A 19 1.03 12.14 2.85
CA GLY A 19 1.70 12.43 4.11
C GLY A 19 3.04 11.72 4.24
N PHE A 20 3.07 10.40 4.02
CA PHE A 20 4.31 9.61 4.04
C PHE A 20 5.33 10.11 3.01
N MET A 21 4.91 10.34 1.78
CA MET A 21 5.83 10.84 0.74
C MET A 21 6.34 12.24 1.05
N THR A 22 5.51 13.11 1.63
CA THR A 22 5.94 14.44 2.08
C THR A 22 6.91 14.34 3.25
N ALA A 23 6.67 13.46 4.22
CA ALA A 23 7.58 13.21 5.33
C ALA A 23 8.96 12.75 4.84
N CYS A 24 9.00 11.85 3.86
CA CYS A 24 10.25 11.36 3.27
C CYS A 24 10.99 12.47 2.51
N ARG A 25 10.27 13.32 1.78
CA ARG A 25 10.84 14.50 1.12
C ARG A 25 11.49 15.44 2.13
N LEU A 26 10.80 15.77 3.22
CA LEU A 26 11.32 16.62 4.30
C LEU A 26 12.55 15.98 4.99
N ALA A 27 12.52 14.67 5.23
CA ALA A 27 13.65 13.94 5.79
C ALA A 27 14.92 14.06 4.92
N ILE A 28 14.79 13.93 3.60
CA ILE A 28 15.89 14.08 2.66
C ILE A 28 16.42 15.53 2.65
N GLN A 29 15.53 16.51 2.81
CA GLN A 29 15.88 17.93 2.91
C GLN A 29 16.42 18.33 4.28
N LYS A 30 16.50 17.39 5.24
CA LYS A 30 16.90 17.59 6.64
C LYS A 30 16.00 18.61 7.38
N GLU A 31 14.77 18.72 6.95
CA GLU A 31 13.76 19.56 7.59
C GLU A 31 13.05 18.83 8.73
N ARG A 32 12.47 19.59 9.66
CA ARG A 32 11.74 19.01 10.79
C ARG A 32 10.40 18.41 10.34
N ILE A 33 10.21 17.13 10.64
CA ILE A 33 8.95 16.42 10.38
C ILE A 33 8.03 16.62 11.60
N ARG A 34 6.84 17.18 11.36
CA ARG A 34 5.79 17.31 12.37
C ARG A 34 4.71 16.27 12.11
N PRO A 35 4.02 15.72 13.14
CA PRO A 35 2.94 14.75 12.96
C PRO A 35 1.81 15.22 12.03
N SER A 36 1.60 16.54 11.93
CA SER A 36 0.61 17.13 11.00
C SER A 36 0.89 16.84 9.52
N VAL A 37 2.10 16.39 9.16
CA VAL A 37 2.46 16.01 7.78
C VAL A 37 1.56 14.90 7.23
N TYR A 38 1.09 13.98 8.08
CA TYR A 38 0.23 12.87 7.65
C TYR A 38 -1.18 13.30 7.21
N VAL A 39 -1.60 14.49 7.59
CA VAL A 39 -2.89 15.09 7.17
C VAL A 39 -2.69 16.33 6.29
N ILE A 40 -1.49 16.56 5.76
CA ILE A 40 -1.13 17.75 4.99
C ILE A 40 -2.02 17.94 3.76
N ALA A 41 -2.43 16.86 3.11
CA ALA A 41 -3.32 16.91 1.96
C ALA A 41 -4.72 17.45 2.33
N LEU A 42 -5.20 17.22 3.55
CA LEU A 42 -6.47 17.78 4.05
C LEU A 42 -6.34 19.24 4.47
N GLN A 43 -5.13 19.69 4.77
CA GLN A 43 -4.82 21.08 5.13
C GLN A 43 -4.49 21.94 3.89
N SER A 44 -4.43 21.33 2.72
CA SER A 44 -4.20 22.00 1.42
C SER A 44 -5.44 22.79 0.97
N THR A 45 -5.36 23.37 -0.23
CA THR A 45 -6.48 24.12 -0.82
C THR A 45 -7.78 23.32 -0.84
N PRO A 46 -8.96 23.98 -0.77
CA PRO A 46 -10.24 23.29 -0.81
C PRO A 46 -10.40 22.35 -2.01
N LEU A 47 -9.82 22.71 -3.14
CA LEU A 47 -9.85 21.91 -4.37
C LEU A 47 -9.04 20.61 -4.22
N ILE A 48 -7.80 20.69 -3.75
CA ILE A 48 -6.93 19.53 -3.52
C ILE A 48 -7.56 18.62 -2.47
N ARG A 49 -8.04 19.18 -1.36
CA ARG A 49 -8.72 18.41 -0.31
C ARG A 49 -9.93 17.64 -0.86
N LYS A 50 -10.78 18.29 -1.68
CA LYS A 50 -11.92 17.64 -2.33
C LYS A 50 -11.47 16.49 -3.23
N ARG A 51 -10.47 16.73 -4.08
CA ARG A 51 -9.94 15.71 -5.00
C ARG A 51 -9.33 14.51 -4.26
N ILE A 52 -8.58 14.72 -3.19
CA ILE A 52 -7.99 13.64 -2.39
C ILE A 52 -9.07 12.80 -1.71
N LEU A 53 -10.12 13.41 -1.16
CA LEU A 53 -11.24 12.66 -0.58
C LEU A 53 -12.02 11.90 -1.65
N GLN A 54 -12.25 12.49 -2.82
CA GLN A 54 -12.87 11.80 -3.97
C GLN A 54 -11.99 10.63 -4.45
N LEU A 55 -10.66 10.79 -4.48
CA LEU A 55 -9.73 9.71 -4.81
C LEU A 55 -9.82 8.58 -3.78
N GLY A 56 -10.00 8.90 -2.49
CA GLY A 56 -10.27 7.93 -1.43
C GLY A 56 -11.57 7.17 -1.63
N LEU A 57 -12.64 7.85 -2.09
CA LEU A 57 -13.90 7.17 -2.45
C LEU A 57 -13.72 6.23 -3.65
N VAL A 58 -12.97 6.65 -4.68
CA VAL A 58 -12.64 5.79 -5.82
C VAL A 58 -11.85 4.57 -5.35
N TYR A 59 -10.85 4.75 -4.49
CA TYR A 59 -10.08 3.64 -3.92
C TYR A 59 -10.97 2.68 -3.12
N ALA A 60 -11.82 3.20 -2.24
CA ALA A 60 -12.75 2.38 -1.47
C ALA A 60 -13.70 1.59 -2.38
N ALA A 61 -14.24 2.23 -3.42
CA ALA A 61 -15.10 1.56 -4.40
C ALA A 61 -14.37 0.43 -5.15
N LEU A 62 -13.12 0.66 -5.57
CA LEU A 62 -12.31 -0.35 -6.24
C LEU A 62 -11.99 -1.54 -5.31
N ILE A 63 -11.65 -1.30 -4.05
CA ILE A 63 -11.40 -2.37 -3.07
C ILE A 63 -12.68 -3.15 -2.76
N LEU A 64 -13.82 -2.47 -2.60
CA LEU A 64 -15.10 -3.15 -2.38
C LEU A 64 -15.50 -4.00 -3.59
N ALA A 65 -15.32 -3.50 -4.81
CA ALA A 65 -15.58 -4.26 -6.04
C ALA A 65 -14.67 -5.49 -6.13
N LEU A 66 -13.38 -5.33 -5.82
CA LEU A 66 -12.42 -6.43 -5.76
C LEU A 66 -12.83 -7.47 -4.72
N SER A 67 -13.19 -7.02 -3.51
CA SER A 67 -13.65 -7.91 -2.43
C SER A 67 -14.91 -8.66 -2.82
N PHE A 68 -15.85 -7.99 -3.52
CA PHE A 68 -17.05 -8.62 -4.04
C PHE A 68 -16.72 -9.69 -5.09
N ILE A 69 -15.84 -9.40 -6.05
CA ILE A 69 -15.40 -10.39 -7.04
C ILE A 69 -14.76 -11.59 -6.37
N LEU A 70 -13.88 -11.36 -5.38
CA LEU A 70 -13.24 -12.44 -4.63
C LEU A 70 -14.26 -13.28 -3.85
N SER A 71 -15.31 -12.67 -3.30
CA SER A 71 -16.35 -13.41 -2.58
C SER A 71 -17.17 -14.36 -3.46
N LEU A 72 -17.15 -14.16 -4.77
CA LEU A 72 -17.76 -15.08 -5.74
C LEU A 72 -16.86 -16.25 -6.12
N LEU A 73 -15.54 -16.13 -5.89
CA LEU A 73 -14.53 -17.10 -6.29
C LEU A 73 -14.02 -17.97 -5.14
N VAL A 74 -14.17 -17.48 -3.91
CA VAL A 74 -13.55 -18.06 -2.71
C VAL A 74 -14.62 -18.36 -1.67
N ASP A 75 -14.58 -19.57 -1.12
CA ASP A 75 -15.42 -19.94 0.00
C ASP A 75 -14.77 -19.49 1.32
N PHE A 76 -15.18 -18.32 1.79
CA PHE A 76 -14.68 -17.74 3.04
C PHE A 76 -15.13 -18.51 4.29
N GLU A 77 -16.19 -19.30 4.23
CA GLU A 77 -16.66 -20.09 5.37
C GLU A 77 -15.63 -21.14 5.80
N LEU A 78 -14.88 -21.68 4.83
CA LEU A 78 -13.79 -22.61 5.10
C LEU A 78 -12.59 -21.97 5.81
N LEU A 79 -12.49 -20.63 5.81
CA LEU A 79 -11.39 -19.89 6.42
C LEU A 79 -11.71 -19.40 7.84
N ILE A 80 -12.99 -19.35 8.23
CA ILE A 80 -13.41 -18.87 9.56
C ILE A 80 -12.76 -19.68 10.68
N PRO A 81 -12.72 -21.04 10.63
CA PRO A 81 -12.10 -21.84 11.68
C PRO A 81 -10.60 -21.60 11.86
N LEU A 82 -9.91 -21.12 10.80
CA LEU A 82 -8.49 -20.77 10.89
C LEU A 82 -8.27 -19.45 11.66
N MET A 83 -9.22 -18.51 11.56
CA MET A 83 -9.15 -17.25 12.26
C MET A 83 -9.49 -17.37 13.75
N THR A 84 -10.25 -18.40 14.11
CA THR A 84 -10.67 -18.67 15.50
C THR A 84 -9.78 -19.69 16.22
N ASN A 85 -8.80 -20.29 15.54
CA ASN A 85 -7.94 -21.39 16.04
C ASN A 85 -8.73 -22.62 16.54
N GLU A 86 -9.95 -22.81 16.02
CA GLU A 86 -10.84 -23.88 16.50
C GLU A 86 -10.57 -25.24 15.85
N LYS A 87 -9.91 -25.26 14.69
CA LYS A 87 -9.67 -26.50 13.93
C LYS A 87 -8.28 -26.49 13.27
N PRO A 88 -7.70 -27.70 13.05
CA PRO A 88 -6.47 -27.80 12.27
C PRO A 88 -6.70 -27.37 10.82
N ILE A 89 -5.65 -26.87 10.18
CA ILE A 89 -5.66 -26.41 8.79
C ILE A 89 -5.98 -27.61 7.88
N THR A 90 -7.09 -27.52 7.14
CA THR A 90 -7.45 -28.54 6.14
C THR A 90 -6.82 -28.23 4.78
N SER A 91 -6.65 -29.26 3.94
CA SER A 91 -6.17 -29.08 2.56
C SER A 91 -7.10 -28.18 1.73
N GLU A 92 -8.39 -28.22 2.01
CA GLU A 92 -9.39 -27.37 1.36
C GLU A 92 -9.20 -25.90 1.73
N ALA A 93 -8.98 -25.59 3.00
CA ALA A 93 -8.68 -24.24 3.46
C ALA A 93 -7.37 -23.70 2.86
N ILE A 94 -6.35 -24.54 2.72
CA ILE A 94 -5.11 -24.16 2.04
C ILE A 94 -5.37 -23.78 0.57
N ASN A 95 -6.19 -24.55 -0.14
CA ASN A 95 -6.56 -24.24 -1.52
C ASN A 95 -7.29 -22.89 -1.62
N GLN A 96 -8.18 -22.56 -0.68
CA GLN A 96 -8.85 -21.26 -0.65
C GLN A 96 -7.85 -20.12 -0.43
N ILE A 97 -6.84 -20.31 0.43
CA ILE A 97 -5.75 -19.33 0.61
C ILE A 97 -4.98 -19.10 -0.70
N TYR A 98 -4.64 -20.18 -1.42
CA TYR A 98 -3.97 -20.04 -2.73
C TYR A 98 -4.84 -19.32 -3.76
N LEU A 99 -6.15 -19.59 -3.78
CA LEU A 99 -7.08 -18.88 -4.66
C LEU A 99 -7.12 -17.37 -4.34
N ILE A 100 -7.18 -17.00 -3.05
CA ILE A 100 -7.14 -15.58 -2.61
C ILE A 100 -5.83 -14.93 -3.05
N LEU A 101 -4.70 -15.58 -2.80
CA LEU A 101 -3.39 -15.02 -3.14
C LEU A 101 -3.24 -14.85 -4.66
N PHE A 102 -3.68 -15.83 -5.44
CA PHE A 102 -3.55 -15.80 -6.89
C PHE A 102 -4.52 -14.79 -7.53
N PHE A 103 -5.83 -14.96 -7.33
CA PHE A 103 -6.83 -14.09 -7.93
C PHE A 103 -6.82 -12.69 -7.31
N GLY A 104 -6.68 -12.60 -5.97
CA GLY A 104 -6.58 -11.33 -5.28
C GLY A 104 -5.34 -10.54 -5.71
N GLY A 105 -4.20 -11.21 -5.84
CA GLY A 105 -2.97 -10.59 -6.34
C GLY A 105 -3.13 -10.06 -7.77
N ILE A 106 -3.63 -10.87 -8.70
CA ILE A 106 -3.84 -10.46 -10.10
C ILE A 106 -4.84 -9.31 -10.20
N LEU A 107 -5.98 -9.40 -9.51
CA LEU A 107 -7.01 -8.37 -9.55
C LEU A 107 -6.58 -7.07 -8.84
N TYR A 108 -5.69 -7.17 -7.85
CA TYR A 108 -5.17 -6.00 -7.14
C TYR A 108 -4.13 -5.23 -7.97
N VAL A 109 -3.40 -5.87 -8.88
CA VAL A 109 -2.36 -5.20 -9.70
C VAL A 109 -2.88 -3.95 -10.43
N PRO A 110 -4.00 -3.98 -11.18
CA PRO A 110 -4.55 -2.79 -11.82
C PRO A 110 -4.90 -1.68 -10.81
N VAL A 111 -5.47 -2.04 -9.66
CA VAL A 111 -5.82 -1.09 -8.60
C VAL A 111 -4.56 -0.43 -8.03
N ALA A 112 -3.53 -1.24 -7.76
CA ALA A 112 -2.24 -0.75 -7.30
C ALA A 112 -1.61 0.21 -8.31
N MET A 113 -1.60 -0.13 -9.61
CA MET A 113 -1.06 0.75 -10.67
C MET A 113 -1.80 2.09 -10.76
N LEU A 114 -3.12 2.07 -10.66
CA LEU A 114 -3.93 3.28 -10.66
C LEU A 114 -3.62 4.17 -9.44
N MET A 115 -3.44 3.58 -8.26
CA MET A 115 -3.31 4.30 -7.00
C MET A 115 -1.87 4.61 -6.58
N TRP A 116 -0.86 4.03 -7.25
CA TRP A 116 0.55 4.13 -6.82
C TRP A 116 1.04 5.57 -6.67
N PHE A 117 0.86 6.38 -7.71
CA PHE A 117 1.28 7.79 -7.74
C PHE A 117 0.13 8.78 -7.69
N SER A 118 -1.11 8.36 -7.91
CA SER A 118 -2.27 9.26 -8.03
C SER A 118 -2.43 10.23 -6.87
N PRO A 119 -2.29 9.82 -5.58
CA PRO A 119 -2.43 10.76 -4.48
C PRO A 119 -1.44 11.92 -4.56
N VAL A 120 -0.19 11.62 -4.92
CA VAL A 120 0.89 12.61 -5.01
C VAL A 120 0.72 13.49 -6.25
N LEU A 121 0.30 12.94 -7.37
CA LEU A 121 0.03 13.71 -8.59
C LEU A 121 -1.13 14.70 -8.39
N VAL A 122 -2.17 14.30 -7.65
CA VAL A 122 -3.25 15.21 -7.26
C VAL A 122 -2.74 16.30 -6.31
N ALA A 123 -1.93 15.93 -5.30
CA ALA A 123 -1.53 16.86 -4.25
C ALA A 123 -0.40 17.82 -4.68
N TRP A 124 0.58 17.36 -5.48
CA TRP A 124 1.78 18.14 -5.82
C TRP A 124 1.74 18.72 -7.23
N ALA A 125 1.08 18.05 -8.19
CA ALA A 125 0.97 18.48 -9.58
C ALA A 125 -0.42 19.04 -9.92
N ASP A 126 -1.31 19.21 -8.94
CA ASP A 126 -2.69 19.72 -9.08
C ASP A 126 -3.50 19.04 -10.21
N MET A 127 -3.20 17.78 -10.49
CA MET A 127 -3.88 17.02 -11.53
C MET A 127 -5.33 16.72 -11.16
N SER A 128 -6.20 16.63 -12.16
CA SER A 128 -7.53 16.05 -11.98
C SER A 128 -7.42 14.56 -11.65
N ILE A 129 -8.44 13.99 -11.01
CA ILE A 129 -8.44 12.58 -10.57
C ILE A 129 -8.19 11.63 -11.77
N ALA A 130 -8.91 11.86 -12.88
CA ALA A 130 -8.77 11.01 -14.07
C ALA A 130 -7.36 11.10 -14.67
N GLN A 131 -6.78 12.30 -14.75
CA GLN A 131 -5.40 12.49 -15.22
C GLN A 131 -4.39 11.80 -14.29
N ALA A 132 -4.54 11.95 -12.97
CA ALA A 132 -3.65 11.34 -12.00
C ALA A 132 -3.69 9.81 -12.06
N LEU A 133 -4.90 9.21 -12.11
CA LEU A 133 -5.08 7.76 -12.25
C LEU A 133 -4.45 7.23 -13.55
N PHE A 134 -4.72 7.89 -14.66
CA PHE A 134 -4.14 7.51 -15.96
C PHE A 134 -2.62 7.65 -15.97
N SER A 135 -2.10 8.78 -15.49
CA SER A 135 -0.64 9.01 -15.44
C SER A 135 0.07 8.03 -14.52
N SER A 136 -0.55 7.67 -13.38
CA SER A 136 -0.03 6.64 -12.47
C SER A 136 0.03 5.28 -13.16
N ALA A 137 -1.06 4.84 -13.80
CA ALA A 137 -1.11 3.57 -14.52
C ALA A 137 -0.08 3.50 -15.64
N VAL A 138 0.04 4.55 -16.46
CA VAL A 138 1.02 4.63 -17.55
C VAL A 138 2.44 4.57 -17.02
N ALA A 139 2.77 5.32 -15.95
CA ALA A 139 4.09 5.30 -15.34
C ALA A 139 4.47 3.92 -14.82
N CYS A 140 3.56 3.23 -14.14
CA CYS A 140 3.76 1.86 -13.66
C CYS A 140 3.91 0.87 -14.84
N TRP A 141 3.05 0.98 -15.85
CA TRP A 141 3.10 0.07 -17.01
C TRP A 141 4.38 0.23 -17.82
N THR A 142 4.81 1.46 -18.08
CA THR A 142 6.04 1.75 -18.81
C THR A 142 7.27 1.20 -18.07
N ASN A 143 7.26 1.25 -16.74
CA ASN A 143 8.36 0.81 -15.89
C ASN A 143 8.07 -0.55 -15.20
N ARG A 144 7.19 -1.39 -15.77
CA ARG A 144 6.71 -2.63 -15.13
C ARG A 144 7.80 -3.56 -14.62
N GLY A 145 8.93 -3.66 -15.34
CA GLY A 145 10.06 -4.50 -14.92
C GLY A 145 10.70 -4.00 -13.64
N ALA A 146 10.93 -2.68 -13.53
CA ALA A 146 11.47 -2.06 -12.32
C ALA A 146 10.49 -2.18 -11.14
N PHE A 147 9.19 -2.00 -11.39
CA PHE A 147 8.15 -2.17 -10.35
C PHE A 147 8.03 -3.62 -9.90
N PHE A 148 8.09 -4.59 -10.82
CA PHE A 148 8.09 -6.00 -10.46
C PHE A 148 9.28 -6.35 -9.57
N LEU A 149 10.48 -5.92 -9.95
CA LEU A 149 11.69 -6.14 -9.14
C LEU A 149 11.58 -5.45 -7.77
N TYR A 150 11.08 -4.22 -7.74
CA TYR A 150 10.84 -3.48 -6.51
C TYR A 150 9.89 -4.23 -5.55
N LEU A 151 8.75 -4.71 -6.06
CA LEU A 151 7.78 -5.48 -5.30
C LEU A 151 8.34 -6.83 -4.84
N ALA A 152 9.13 -7.51 -5.70
CA ALA A 152 9.76 -8.79 -5.36
C ALA A 152 10.79 -8.62 -4.22
N ILE A 153 11.62 -7.58 -4.30
CA ILE A 153 12.61 -7.28 -3.24
C ILE A 153 11.91 -6.94 -1.93
N TRP A 154 10.96 -5.98 -1.93
CA TRP A 154 10.26 -5.59 -0.71
C TRP A 154 9.38 -6.69 -0.15
N GLY A 155 8.67 -7.44 -1.01
CA GLY A 155 7.89 -8.60 -0.61
C GLY A 155 8.78 -9.67 0.02
N GLY A 156 9.93 -9.95 -0.59
CA GLY A 156 10.93 -10.88 -0.03
C GLY A 156 11.43 -10.43 1.34
N ILE A 157 11.81 -9.17 1.50
CA ILE A 157 12.28 -8.62 2.78
C ILE A 157 11.20 -8.70 3.87
N LEU A 158 9.97 -8.25 3.55
CA LEU A 158 8.86 -8.21 4.50
C LEU A 158 8.36 -9.61 4.91
N ILE A 159 8.62 -10.63 4.11
CA ILE A 159 8.31 -12.03 4.44
C ILE A 159 9.50 -12.70 5.13
N ALA A 160 10.72 -12.56 4.60
CA ALA A 160 11.89 -13.27 5.09
C ALA A 160 12.28 -12.85 6.53
N ILE A 161 12.20 -11.55 6.85
CA ILE A 161 12.57 -11.06 8.18
C ILE A 161 11.68 -11.65 9.28
N PRO A 162 10.32 -11.56 9.22
CA PRO A 162 9.44 -12.17 10.23
C PRO A 162 9.58 -13.68 10.31
N LEU A 163 9.72 -14.37 9.17
CA LEU A 163 9.90 -15.83 9.16
C LEU A 163 11.22 -16.24 9.85
N THR A 164 12.32 -15.54 9.54
CA THR A 164 13.63 -15.84 10.15
C THR A 164 13.58 -15.60 11.66
N ILE A 165 13.03 -14.47 12.09
CA ILE A 165 12.90 -14.15 13.52
C ILE A 165 11.99 -15.19 14.20
N GLY A 166 10.82 -15.50 13.61
CA GLY A 166 9.91 -16.50 14.13
C GLY A 166 10.59 -17.85 14.30
N SER A 167 11.28 -18.35 13.28
CA SER A 167 11.98 -19.64 13.32
C SER A 167 13.07 -19.70 14.40
N ILE A 168 13.82 -18.60 14.61
CA ILE A 168 14.83 -18.53 15.67
C ILE A 168 14.17 -18.60 17.06
N PHE A 169 13.09 -17.86 17.27
CA PHE A 169 12.37 -17.84 18.54
C PHE A 169 11.67 -19.16 18.83
N ASP A 170 11.11 -19.82 17.81
CA ASP A 170 10.52 -21.15 17.95
C ASP A 170 11.58 -22.19 18.33
N ALA A 171 12.77 -22.12 17.73
CA ALA A 171 13.90 -23.01 18.09
C ALA A 171 14.42 -22.80 19.52
N LEU A 172 14.12 -21.66 20.13
CA LEU A 172 14.48 -21.32 21.53
C LEU A 172 13.30 -21.55 22.50
N ASP A 173 12.19 -22.15 22.07
CA ASP A 173 10.94 -22.29 22.82
C ASP A 173 10.35 -20.95 23.32
N LEU A 174 10.66 -19.85 22.63
CA LEU A 174 10.22 -18.49 22.94
C LEU A 174 9.24 -17.91 21.92
N GLY A 175 8.51 -18.74 21.18
CA GLY A 175 7.64 -18.34 20.06
C GLY A 175 6.66 -17.20 20.40
N GLN A 176 6.09 -17.19 21.61
CA GLN A 176 5.20 -16.10 22.04
C GLN A 176 5.92 -14.74 22.15
N ALA A 177 7.19 -14.70 22.45
CA ALA A 177 7.97 -13.47 22.55
C ALA A 177 8.36 -12.91 21.16
N ALA A 178 8.35 -13.74 20.12
CA ALA A 178 8.70 -13.33 18.74
C ALA A 178 7.85 -12.16 18.25
N SER A 179 6.55 -12.14 18.56
CA SER A 179 5.61 -11.10 18.12
C SER A 179 5.98 -9.69 18.62
N PHE A 180 6.56 -9.59 19.84
CA PHE A 180 7.01 -8.32 20.40
C PHE A 180 8.18 -7.71 19.64
N ILE A 181 8.95 -8.53 18.93
CA ILE A 181 10.10 -8.09 18.13
C ILE A 181 9.70 -7.94 16.66
N ILE A 182 8.93 -8.89 16.12
CA ILE A 182 8.47 -8.89 14.74
C ILE A 182 7.61 -7.65 14.45
N ALA A 183 6.70 -7.28 15.34
CA ALA A 183 5.79 -6.16 15.10
C ALA A 183 6.52 -4.81 14.89
N PRO A 184 7.41 -4.34 15.78
CA PRO A 184 8.13 -3.08 15.56
C PRO A 184 9.08 -3.14 14.35
N ILE A 185 9.74 -4.26 14.09
CA ILE A 185 10.63 -4.41 12.93
C ILE A 185 9.81 -4.36 11.63
N SER A 186 8.65 -5.03 11.57
CA SER A 186 7.76 -4.97 10.41
C SER A 186 7.21 -3.57 10.17
N MET A 187 6.85 -2.83 11.23
CA MET A 187 6.43 -1.44 11.12
C MET A 187 7.56 -0.53 10.60
N ALA A 188 8.79 -0.73 11.09
CA ALA A 188 9.95 -0.01 10.57
C ALA A 188 10.20 -0.33 9.09
N GLY A 189 10.14 -1.62 8.72
CA GLY A 189 10.28 -2.07 7.33
C GLY A 189 9.23 -1.45 6.40
N LEU A 190 7.96 -1.44 6.82
CA LEU A 190 6.88 -0.78 6.08
C LEU A 190 7.12 0.73 5.93
N THR A 191 7.62 1.40 6.96
CA THR A 191 7.95 2.83 6.91
C THR A 191 9.04 3.09 5.89
N VAL A 192 10.12 2.30 5.89
CA VAL A 192 11.23 2.42 4.92
C VAL A 192 10.72 2.13 3.50
N MET A 193 9.86 1.12 3.33
CA MET A 193 9.21 0.84 2.03
C MET A 193 8.40 2.05 1.53
N HIS A 194 7.58 2.66 2.38
CA HIS A 194 6.84 3.87 2.00
C HIS A 194 7.74 5.06 1.67
N CYS A 195 8.86 5.21 2.38
CA CYS A 195 9.85 6.23 2.05
C CYS A 195 10.51 5.99 0.69
N SER A 196 10.71 4.72 0.31
CA SER A 196 11.29 4.39 -0.99
C SER A 196 10.35 4.70 -2.18
N PHE A 197 9.03 4.85 -1.93
CA PHE A 197 8.08 5.34 -2.96
C PHE A 197 8.43 6.74 -3.47
N PHE A 198 8.99 7.60 -2.61
CA PHE A 198 9.46 8.91 -3.05
C PHE A 198 10.58 8.80 -4.10
N ALA A 199 11.50 7.84 -3.93
CA ALA A 199 12.54 7.59 -4.93
C ALA A 199 11.96 7.10 -6.27
N THR A 200 10.96 6.20 -6.23
CA THR A 200 10.29 5.73 -7.46
C THR A 200 9.52 6.84 -8.15
N TRP A 201 8.85 7.72 -7.38
CA TRP A 201 8.19 8.90 -7.94
C TRP A 201 9.20 9.83 -8.62
N LYS A 202 10.31 10.13 -7.95
CA LYS A 202 11.36 10.98 -8.50
C LYS A 202 11.93 10.42 -9.80
N ALA A 203 12.18 9.12 -9.87
CA ALA A 203 12.66 8.47 -11.09
C ALA A 203 11.66 8.53 -12.26
N CYS A 204 10.34 8.47 -11.99
CA CYS A 204 9.32 8.45 -13.02
C CYS A 204 8.91 9.85 -13.51
N PHE A 205 8.99 10.88 -12.65
CA PHE A 205 8.39 12.19 -12.93
C PHE A 205 9.36 13.37 -12.85
N ALA A 206 10.38 13.36 -11.96
CA ALA A 206 11.27 14.51 -11.78
C ALA A 206 12.24 14.74 -12.95
N GLU A 207 12.64 13.72 -13.68
CA GLU A 207 13.49 13.89 -14.87
C GLU A 207 12.76 14.57 -16.03
N LYS A 208 11.44 14.38 -16.14
CA LYS A 208 10.62 15.03 -17.18
C LYS A 208 10.43 16.52 -16.91
N GLU A 209 10.38 16.94 -15.66
CA GLU A 209 10.29 18.35 -15.28
C GLU A 209 11.57 19.12 -15.62
N ALA A 210 12.74 18.50 -15.43
CA ALA A 210 14.02 19.05 -15.84
C ALA A 210 14.16 19.18 -17.37
N ALA A 211 13.66 18.20 -18.13
CA ALA A 211 13.70 18.25 -19.59
C ALA A 211 12.77 19.31 -20.22
N THR A 212 11.64 19.60 -19.56
CA THR A 212 10.70 20.65 -20.01
C THR A 212 11.17 22.07 -19.70
N LEU A 213 12.09 22.25 -18.74
CA LEU A 213 12.70 23.56 -18.41
C LEU A 213 13.91 23.91 -19.30
N ILE A 214 14.41 22.97 -20.08
CA ILE A 214 15.57 23.12 -20.98
C ILE A 214 15.13 23.21 -22.47
N ALA A 215 13.88 22.93 -22.77
CA ALA A 215 13.27 23.04 -24.10
C ALA A 215 12.46 24.33 -24.25
#